data_ea18f059026335a7a9867aa42c5aefa8
#
_entry.id   ea18f059026335a7a9867aa42c5aefa8
#
_cell.length_a   1.000
_cell.length_b   1.000
_cell.length_c   1.000
_cell.angle_alpha   90.00
_cell.angle_beta   90.00
_cell.angle_gamma   90.00
#
_symmetry.space_group_name_H-M   'P 1'
#
loop_
_entity.id
_entity.type
_entity.pdbx_description
1 polymer ?
#
loop_
_entity_poly.entity_id
_entity_poly.type
_entity_poly.pdbx_seq_one_letter_code
_entity_poly.pdbx_strand_id
1 'polypeptide(L)'
;MTKVKYKIEEKDEQKVYDDLFEHVTHMLNEHSIPVELVASTLMAIGQRLYRTHLTDKSYHALMDIIRDTDVQPYDVKKERLH
;
A
#
# COMPACT_ATOMS: atom_id res chain seq x y z
N MET A 1 -5.69 -9.76 21.44
CA MET A 1 -5.36 -8.44 20.88
C MET A 1 -6.35 -7.41 21.37
N THR A 2 -5.85 -6.30 21.83
CA THR A 2 -6.71 -5.23 22.31
C THR A 2 -7.45 -4.62 21.13
N LYS A 3 -8.77 -4.53 21.27
CA LYS A 3 -9.56 -3.87 20.24
C LYS A 3 -9.41 -2.38 20.40
N VAL A 4 -8.65 -1.79 19.54
CA VAL A 4 -8.59 -0.35 19.44
C VAL A 4 -9.69 0.07 18.48
N LYS A 5 -10.64 0.82 18.98
CA LYS A 5 -11.65 1.42 18.12
C LYS A 5 -11.01 2.61 17.43
N TYR A 6 -10.46 2.36 16.29
CA TYR A 6 -9.86 3.41 15.49
C TYR A 6 -10.87 3.89 14.46
N LYS A 7 -11.26 5.13 14.61
CA LYS A 7 -12.17 5.76 13.65
C LYS A 7 -11.32 6.37 12.54
N ILE A 8 -11.36 5.75 11.39
CA ILE A 8 -10.61 6.23 10.24
C ILE A 8 -11.31 7.45 9.66
N GLU A 9 -10.58 8.54 9.59
CA GLU A 9 -11.04 9.76 8.94
C GLU A 9 -10.26 9.95 7.64
N GLU A 10 -10.80 10.75 6.74
CA GLU A 10 -10.16 11.03 5.45
C GLU A 10 -8.74 11.58 5.62
N LYS A 11 -8.54 12.45 6.61
CA LYS A 11 -7.21 13.01 6.89
C LYS A 11 -6.21 11.94 7.33
N ASP A 12 -6.69 10.89 8.00
CA ASP A 12 -5.81 9.80 8.43
C ASP A 12 -5.37 8.96 7.25
N GLU A 13 -6.28 8.69 6.33
CA GLU A 13 -5.96 7.98 5.10
C GLU A 13 -4.93 8.75 4.28
N GLN A 14 -5.13 10.04 4.15
CA GLN A 14 -4.23 10.90 3.40
C GLN A 14 -2.84 10.93 4.04
N LYS A 15 -2.80 11.04 5.37
CA LYS A 15 -1.53 11.05 6.09
C LYS A 15 -0.75 9.75 5.90
N VAL A 16 -1.42 8.62 6.03
CA VAL A 16 -0.79 7.30 5.84
C VAL A 16 -0.26 7.19 4.41
N TYR A 17 -1.07 7.57 3.44
CA TYR A 17 -0.66 7.54 2.04
C TYR A 17 0.56 8.42 1.81
N ASP A 18 0.52 9.66 2.29
CA ASP A 18 1.61 10.61 2.07
C ASP A 18 2.92 10.12 2.70
N ASP A 19 2.85 9.59 3.92
CA ASP A 19 4.03 9.09 4.61
C ASP A 19 4.65 7.91 3.88
N LEU A 20 3.81 6.96 3.45
CA LEU A 20 4.29 5.79 2.72
C LEU A 20 4.80 6.16 1.33
N PHE A 21 4.09 7.03 0.64
CA PHE A 21 4.48 7.45 -0.71
C PHE A 21 5.79 8.22 -0.68
N GLU A 22 5.99 9.08 0.31
CA GLU A 22 7.26 9.79 0.48
C GLU A 22 8.40 8.80 0.65
N HIS A 23 8.20 7.76 1.46
CA HIS A 23 9.22 6.75 1.68
C HIS A 23 9.52 5.95 0.40
N VAL A 24 8.47 5.63 -0.35
CA VAL A 24 8.61 4.94 -1.63
C VAL A 24 9.40 5.78 -2.63
N THR A 25 9.04 7.05 -2.79
CA THR A 25 9.74 7.93 -3.72
C THR A 25 11.21 8.11 -3.31
N HIS A 26 11.47 8.16 -2.01
CA HIS A 26 12.84 8.25 -1.50
C HIS A 26 13.65 7.01 -1.91
N MET A 27 13.10 5.82 -1.74
CA MET A 27 13.77 4.60 -2.15
C MET A 27 14.06 4.56 -3.65
N LEU A 28 13.10 4.99 -4.45
CA LEU A 28 13.25 4.97 -5.92
C LEU A 28 14.25 6.00 -6.42
N ASN A 29 14.20 7.19 -5.86
CA ASN A 29 14.99 8.32 -6.37
C ASN A 29 16.34 8.44 -5.70
N GLU A 30 16.40 8.32 -4.37
CA GLU A 30 17.66 8.52 -3.63
C GLU A 30 18.51 7.27 -3.58
N HIS A 31 17.90 6.11 -3.48
CA HIS A 31 18.61 4.84 -3.37
C HIS A 31 18.62 4.02 -4.64
N SER A 32 17.94 4.48 -5.68
CA SER A 32 17.90 3.81 -7.00
C SER A 32 17.44 2.35 -6.92
N ILE A 33 16.54 2.05 -6.02
CA ILE A 33 15.99 0.70 -5.90
C ILE A 33 14.98 0.47 -7.03
N PRO A 34 15.03 -0.68 -7.71
CA PRO A 34 14.10 -0.94 -8.80
C PRO A 34 12.64 -0.87 -8.37
N VAL A 35 11.81 -0.29 -9.21
CA VAL A 35 10.37 -0.12 -8.93
C VAL A 35 9.72 -1.46 -8.63
N GLU A 36 10.05 -2.50 -9.40
CA GLU A 36 9.45 -3.82 -9.22
C GLU A 36 9.73 -4.37 -7.82
N LEU A 37 10.93 -4.15 -7.32
CA LEU A 37 11.29 -4.63 -5.99
C LEU A 37 10.50 -3.88 -4.90
N VAL A 38 10.40 -2.56 -5.02
CA VAL A 38 9.65 -1.76 -4.07
C VAL A 38 8.17 -2.14 -4.10
N ALA A 39 7.58 -2.21 -5.29
CA ALA A 39 6.16 -2.54 -5.44
C ALA A 39 5.85 -3.94 -4.92
N SER A 40 6.66 -4.93 -5.28
CA SER A 40 6.46 -6.30 -4.83
C SER A 40 6.57 -6.42 -3.31
N THR A 41 7.51 -5.71 -2.73
CA THR A 41 7.71 -5.72 -1.28
C THR A 41 6.54 -5.06 -0.56
N LEU A 42 6.03 -3.94 -1.08
CA LEU A 42 4.85 -3.29 -0.51
C LEU A 42 3.65 -4.22 -0.53
N MET A 43 3.42 -4.91 -1.63
CA MET A 43 2.32 -5.85 -1.73
C MET A 43 2.48 -7.02 -0.76
N ALA A 44 3.70 -7.53 -0.63
CA ALA A 44 3.98 -8.63 0.29
C ALA A 44 3.71 -8.22 1.74
N ILE A 45 4.13 -7.03 2.12
CA ILE A 45 3.87 -6.51 3.47
C ILE A 45 2.36 -6.35 3.69
N GLY A 46 1.68 -5.73 2.73
CA GLY A 46 0.24 -5.52 2.81
C GLY A 46 -0.54 -6.82 2.94
N GLN A 47 -0.22 -7.79 2.09
CA GLN A 47 -0.86 -9.10 2.13
C GLN A 47 -0.65 -9.80 3.48
N ARG A 48 0.56 -9.70 3.99
CA ARG A 48 0.90 -10.33 5.26
C ARG A 48 0.14 -9.69 6.43
N LEU A 49 -0.02 -8.37 6.41
CA LEU A 49 -0.82 -7.68 7.41
C LEU A 49 -2.28 -8.13 7.36
N TYR A 50 -2.86 -8.21 6.18
CA TYR A 50 -4.23 -8.69 6.02
C TYR A 50 -4.35 -10.14 6.49
N ARG A 51 -3.40 -10.99 6.11
CA ARG A 51 -3.43 -12.40 6.49
C ARG A 51 -3.33 -12.58 8.00
N THR A 52 -2.63 -11.69 8.66
CA THR A 52 -2.46 -11.72 10.11
C THR A 52 -3.75 -11.35 10.84
N HIS A 53 -4.52 -10.41 10.29
CA HIS A 53 -5.65 -9.82 11.01
C HIS A 53 -7.03 -10.25 10.50
N LEU A 54 -7.12 -10.86 9.33
CA LEU A 54 -8.38 -11.27 8.74
C LEU A 54 -8.58 -12.79 8.80
N THR A 55 -9.84 -13.20 8.83
CA THR A 55 -10.17 -14.61 8.63
C THR A 55 -9.83 -15.01 7.20
N ASP A 56 -9.69 -16.32 6.96
CA ASP A 56 -9.43 -16.82 5.61
C ASP A 56 -10.47 -16.31 4.62
N LYS A 57 -11.73 -16.38 5.01
CA LYS A 57 -12.83 -15.95 4.15
C LYS A 57 -12.73 -14.46 3.81
N SER A 58 -12.50 -13.62 4.81
CA SER A 58 -12.38 -12.18 4.61
C SER A 58 -11.15 -11.82 3.81
N TYR A 59 -10.05 -12.52 4.06
CA TYR A 59 -8.82 -12.29 3.32
C TYR A 59 -9.01 -12.57 1.81
N HIS A 60 -9.57 -13.72 1.48
CA HIS A 60 -9.78 -14.07 0.07
C HIS A 60 -10.78 -13.17 -0.61
N ALA A 61 -11.85 -12.77 0.09
CA ALA A 61 -12.81 -11.81 -0.45
C ALA A 61 -12.15 -10.47 -0.76
N LEU A 62 -11.29 -9.99 0.13
CA LEU A 62 -10.58 -8.73 -0.07
C LEU A 62 -9.58 -8.84 -1.22
N MET A 63 -8.85 -9.95 -1.31
CA MET A 63 -7.89 -10.14 -2.41
C MET A 63 -8.61 -10.16 -3.76
N ASP A 64 -9.79 -10.75 -3.82
CA ASP A 64 -10.59 -10.73 -5.04
C ASP A 64 -10.99 -9.31 -5.44
N ILE A 65 -11.39 -8.51 -4.47
CA ILE A 65 -11.74 -7.09 -4.72
C ILE A 65 -10.53 -6.33 -5.22
N ILE A 66 -9.38 -6.51 -4.59
CA ILE A 66 -8.15 -5.83 -4.98
C ILE A 66 -7.74 -6.22 -6.41
N ARG A 67 -7.79 -7.52 -6.72
CA ARG A 67 -7.45 -8.01 -8.05
C ARG A 67 -8.34 -7.40 -9.12
N ASP A 68 -9.62 -7.27 -8.82
CA ASP A 68 -10.61 -6.82 -9.79
C ASP A 68 -10.75 -5.29 -9.85
N THR A 69 -10.06 -4.57 -8.99
CA THR A 69 -10.11 -3.11 -8.94
C THR A 69 -9.17 -2.51 -9.97
N ASP A 70 -9.71 -1.64 -10.80
CA ASP A 70 -8.92 -0.88 -11.75
C ASP A 70 -8.18 0.23 -11.03
N VAL A 71 -6.91 0.39 -11.38
CA VAL A 71 -6.07 1.41 -10.77
C VAL A 71 -5.45 2.27 -11.87
N GLN A 72 -5.58 3.58 -11.75
CA GLN A 72 -4.97 4.50 -12.69
C GLN A 72 -3.47 4.61 -12.40
N PRO A 73 -2.63 4.50 -13.43
CA PRO A 73 -1.19 4.63 -13.22
C PRO A 73 -0.81 6.06 -12.86
N TYR A 74 0.30 6.19 -12.16
CA TYR A 74 0.87 7.51 -11.91
C TYR A 74 1.49 8.06 -13.19
N ASP A 75 1.52 9.39 -13.30
CA ASP A 75 2.34 10.06 -14.29
C ASP A 75 3.78 10.04 -13.77
N VAL A 76 4.63 9.25 -14.39
CA VAL A 76 6.00 9.01 -13.94
C VAL A 76 6.79 10.32 -13.81
N LYS A 77 6.63 11.23 -14.78
CA LYS A 77 7.35 12.49 -14.75
C LYS A 77 6.84 13.43 -13.66
N LYS A 78 5.51 13.52 -13.53
CA LYS A 78 4.88 14.41 -12.56
C LYS A 78 5.15 13.95 -11.13
N GLU A 79 5.10 12.65 -10.88
CA GLU A 79 5.26 12.09 -9.55
C GLU A 79 6.70 11.73 -9.21
N ARG A 80 7.63 11.93 -10.14
CA ARG A 80 9.06 11.63 -9.97
C ARG A 80 9.35 10.17 -9.59
N LEU A 81 8.65 9.27 -10.25
CA LEU A 81 8.86 7.84 -10.04
C LEU A 81 9.79 7.31 -11.12
N HIS A 82 11.00 6.99 -10.76
CA HIS A 82 12.03 6.51 -11.70
C HIS A 82 12.32 5.04 -11.55
#